data_bd3c3b48abe899d3bf5eb2771174c60f
#
_entry.id   bd3c3b48abe899d3bf5eb2771174c60f
#
_cell.length_a   1.000
_cell.length_b   1.000
_cell.length_c   1.000
_cell.angle_alpha   90.00
_cell.angle_beta   90.00
_cell.angle_gamma   90.00
#
_symmetry.space_group_name_H-M   'P 1'
#
loop_
_entity.id
_entity.type
_entity.pdbx_description
1 polymer ?
#
loop_
_entity_poly.entity_id
_entity_poly.type
_entity_poly.pdbx_seq_one_letter_code
_entity_poly.pdbx_strand_id
1 'polypeptide(L)'
;RIKYNPWLKVSIPKSDSTVQRAISAEACREFFNRPLPETKMISSLPELGRDVALLSLCLGGINTVDIFELKKENYKDGIIGYKRAKTKHSRKDEAYIEMRVEPFIQPTFDKYLSDENDEYLFKFHKRYSNPDSFNANVNIGIRKICADMGMKKEDYYCYYTFRHKWEYHKNSTINI
;
A
#
# COMPACT_ATOMS: atom_id res chain seq x y z
N ARG A 1 3.32 21.32 -44.55
CA ARG A 1 2.04 20.83 -44.03
C ARG A 1 2.08 19.28 -44.10
N ILE A 2 2.17 18.59 -42.97
CA ILE A 2 2.12 17.12 -42.94
C ILE A 2 0.66 16.72 -43.24
N LYS A 3 0.40 16.17 -44.43
CA LYS A 3 -0.95 15.75 -44.88
C LYS A 3 -1.31 14.36 -44.37
N TYR A 4 -0.41 13.64 -43.67
CA TYR A 4 -0.60 12.29 -43.21
C TYR A 4 -0.23 12.16 -41.73
N ASN A 5 -1.17 11.71 -40.91
CA ASN A 5 -0.90 11.33 -39.52
C ASN A 5 -0.76 9.80 -39.45
N PRO A 6 0.46 9.27 -39.30
CA PRO A 6 0.68 7.81 -39.26
C PRO A 6 -0.04 7.11 -38.11
N TRP A 7 -0.36 7.83 -37.04
CA TRP A 7 -1.02 7.29 -35.85
C TRP A 7 -2.51 6.98 -36.02
N LEU A 8 -3.16 7.54 -37.07
CA LEU A 8 -4.58 7.28 -37.34
C LEU A 8 -4.86 5.84 -37.81
N LYS A 9 -3.83 5.09 -38.21
CA LYS A 9 -3.93 3.69 -38.65
C LYS A 9 -3.33 2.69 -37.68
N VAL A 10 -2.77 3.15 -36.55
CA VAL A 10 -2.20 2.28 -35.53
C VAL A 10 -3.29 1.87 -34.56
N SER A 11 -3.80 0.65 -34.71
CA SER A 11 -4.59 0.00 -33.67
C SER A 11 -3.63 -0.50 -32.59
N ILE A 12 -3.62 0.15 -31.44
CA ILE A 12 -2.90 -0.38 -30.27
C ILE A 12 -3.73 -1.57 -29.76
N PRO A 13 -3.21 -2.81 -29.79
CA PRO A 13 -3.91 -3.93 -29.18
C PRO A 13 -4.19 -3.58 -27.72
N LYS A 14 -5.42 -3.75 -27.26
CA LYS A 14 -5.70 -3.70 -25.82
C LYS A 14 -4.82 -4.78 -25.19
N SER A 15 -3.93 -4.39 -24.28
CA SER A 15 -3.18 -5.36 -23.49
C SER A 15 -4.22 -6.25 -22.80
N ASP A 16 -4.03 -7.56 -22.86
CA ASP A 16 -4.83 -8.50 -22.08
C ASP A 16 -4.86 -8.00 -20.65
N SER A 17 -6.06 -7.93 -20.07
CA SER A 17 -6.22 -7.54 -18.68
C SER A 17 -5.34 -8.46 -17.84
N THR A 18 -4.33 -7.90 -17.21
CA THR A 18 -3.49 -8.63 -16.27
C THR A 18 -4.43 -9.29 -15.28
N VAL A 19 -4.47 -10.61 -15.24
CA VAL A 19 -5.28 -11.34 -14.25
C VAL A 19 -4.72 -10.97 -12.89
N GLN A 20 -5.37 -10.02 -12.24
CA GLN A 20 -5.04 -9.64 -10.87
C GLN A 20 -5.46 -10.82 -9.99
N ARG A 21 -4.51 -11.60 -9.55
CA ARG A 21 -4.74 -12.67 -8.57
C ARG A 21 -5.04 -12.00 -7.22
N ALA A 22 -6.33 -11.80 -6.94
CA ALA A 22 -6.74 -11.34 -5.64
C ALA A 22 -6.38 -12.41 -4.60
N ILE A 23 -5.65 -12.02 -3.56
CA ILE A 23 -5.34 -12.90 -2.43
C ILE A 23 -6.65 -13.37 -1.77
N SER A 24 -6.78 -14.67 -1.45
CA SER A 24 -7.94 -15.18 -0.73
C SER A 24 -7.99 -14.64 0.71
N ALA A 25 -9.15 -14.74 1.37
CA ALA A 25 -9.28 -14.30 2.76
C ALA A 25 -8.41 -15.18 3.70
N GLU A 26 -8.34 -16.48 3.42
CA GLU A 26 -7.54 -17.45 4.18
C GLU A 26 -6.05 -17.13 4.05
N ALA A 27 -5.55 -16.92 2.84
CA ALA A 27 -4.15 -16.59 2.60
C ALA A 27 -3.77 -15.22 3.19
N CYS A 28 -4.70 -14.28 3.21
CA CYS A 28 -4.53 -12.98 3.86
C CYS A 28 -4.39 -13.16 5.39
N ARG A 29 -5.27 -13.95 6.01
CA ARG A 29 -5.18 -14.25 7.46
C ARG A 29 -3.89 -14.99 7.79
N GLU A 30 -3.49 -15.96 7.00
CA GLU A 30 -2.23 -16.68 7.19
C GLU A 30 -1.05 -15.72 7.16
N PHE A 31 -0.97 -14.83 6.18
CA PHE A 31 0.10 -13.83 6.05
C PHE A 31 0.20 -12.92 7.28
N PHE A 32 -0.92 -12.41 7.79
CA PHE A 32 -0.91 -11.46 8.90
C PHE A 32 -0.74 -12.13 10.28
N ASN A 33 -1.23 -13.35 10.48
CA ASN A 33 -1.17 -14.05 11.76
C ASN A 33 0.10 -14.89 11.95
N ARG A 34 0.88 -15.10 10.89
CA ARG A 34 2.11 -15.89 10.97
C ARG A 34 3.17 -15.19 11.83
N PRO A 35 3.93 -15.92 12.66
CA PRO A 35 5.12 -15.40 13.29
C PRO A 35 6.08 -14.83 12.25
N LEU A 36 6.69 -13.69 12.56
CA LEU A 36 7.65 -13.08 11.62
C LEU A 36 8.93 -13.92 11.57
N PRO A 37 9.55 -14.07 10.38
CA PRO A 37 10.84 -14.72 10.26
C PRO A 37 11.90 -13.97 11.08
N GLU A 38 12.76 -14.70 11.76
CA GLU A 38 13.87 -14.13 12.51
C GLU A 38 14.80 -13.34 11.58
N THR A 39 15.20 -12.17 12.03
CA THR A 39 16.15 -11.33 11.30
C THR A 39 17.31 -10.94 12.21
N LYS A 40 18.52 -11.04 11.68
CA LYS A 40 19.74 -10.58 12.38
C LYS A 40 19.90 -9.05 12.41
N MET A 41 18.99 -8.32 11.76
CA MET A 41 19.05 -6.87 11.64
C MET A 41 18.23 -6.18 12.72
N ILE A 42 18.73 -5.06 13.23
CA ILE A 42 18.09 -4.21 14.25
C ILE A 42 16.70 -3.73 13.80
N SER A 43 16.46 -3.64 12.49
CA SER A 43 15.17 -3.28 11.91
C SER A 43 14.63 -4.41 11.05
N SER A 44 13.52 -4.98 11.49
CA SER A 44 12.86 -6.07 10.79
C SER A 44 12.16 -5.58 9.53
N LEU A 45 12.69 -5.90 8.34
CA LEU A 45 11.99 -5.64 7.07
C LEU A 45 10.70 -6.46 6.95
N PRO A 46 10.64 -7.74 7.40
CA PRO A 46 9.37 -8.48 7.45
C PRO A 46 8.30 -7.75 8.24
N GLU A 47 8.66 -7.22 9.42
CA GLU A 47 7.73 -6.46 10.25
C GLU A 47 7.24 -5.19 9.54
N LEU A 48 8.14 -4.39 8.96
CA LEU A 48 7.77 -3.24 8.15
C LEU A 48 6.83 -3.63 7.01
N GLY A 49 7.17 -4.67 6.25
CA GLY A 49 6.36 -5.14 5.13
C GLY A 49 4.95 -5.54 5.54
N ARG A 50 4.81 -6.27 6.64
CA ARG A 50 3.52 -6.69 7.20
C ARG A 50 2.72 -5.50 7.70
N ASP A 51 3.32 -4.62 8.47
CA ASP A 51 2.64 -3.50 9.09
C ASP A 51 2.15 -2.49 8.04
N VAL A 52 2.99 -2.17 7.05
CA VAL A 52 2.58 -1.25 5.96
C VAL A 52 1.54 -1.90 5.04
N ALA A 53 1.60 -3.22 4.82
CA ALA A 53 0.53 -3.94 4.10
C ALA A 53 -0.80 -3.89 4.87
N LEU A 54 -0.76 -4.02 6.20
CA LEU A 54 -1.95 -3.89 7.07
C LEU A 54 -2.53 -2.49 7.01
N LEU A 55 -1.69 -1.46 7.14
CA LEU A 55 -2.12 -0.06 6.99
C LEU A 55 -2.78 0.17 5.64
N SER A 56 -2.19 -0.34 4.55
CA SER A 56 -2.81 -0.22 3.22
C SER A 56 -4.18 -0.87 3.15
N LEU A 57 -4.30 -2.10 3.64
CA LEU A 57 -5.55 -2.85 3.61
C LEU A 57 -6.65 -2.11 4.38
N CYS A 58 -6.34 -1.55 5.54
CA CYS A 58 -7.31 -0.93 6.43
C CYS A 58 -7.57 0.55 6.13
N LEU A 59 -6.66 1.22 5.45
CA LEU A 59 -6.79 2.64 5.07
C LEU A 59 -7.17 2.81 3.59
N GLY A 60 -8.11 2.00 3.10
CA GLY A 60 -8.71 2.20 1.79
C GLY A 60 -7.81 1.87 0.60
N GLY A 61 -6.85 0.96 0.76
CA GLY A 61 -5.88 0.65 -0.27
C GLY A 61 -4.95 1.84 -0.56
N ILE A 62 -4.59 2.61 0.47
CA ILE A 62 -3.64 3.74 0.34
C ILE A 62 -2.35 3.28 -0.29
N ASN A 63 -1.74 4.08 -1.17
CA ASN A 63 -0.48 3.72 -1.82
C ASN A 63 0.71 4.01 -0.89
N THR A 64 1.84 3.31 -1.10
CA THR A 64 3.08 3.55 -0.34
C THR A 64 3.58 4.99 -0.47
N VAL A 65 3.47 5.60 -1.65
CA VAL A 65 3.82 7.00 -1.84
C VAL A 65 2.93 7.91 -1.00
N ASP A 66 1.62 7.66 -1.00
CA ASP A 66 0.67 8.46 -0.22
C ASP A 66 0.91 8.28 1.29
N ILE A 67 1.19 7.05 1.78
CA ILE A 67 1.58 6.80 3.19
C ILE A 67 2.87 7.56 3.55
N PHE A 68 3.86 7.55 2.66
CA PHE A 68 5.14 8.21 2.88
C PHE A 68 4.99 9.73 2.99
N GLU A 69 4.12 10.32 2.16
CA GLU A 69 3.89 11.76 2.03
C GLU A 69 2.82 12.31 2.99
N LEU A 70 2.09 11.45 3.75
CA LEU A 70 1.09 11.93 4.71
C LEU A 70 1.70 12.91 5.70
N LYS A 71 1.06 14.08 5.82
CA LYS A 71 1.40 15.10 6.80
C LYS A 71 0.51 14.99 8.04
N LYS A 72 0.92 15.59 9.13
CA LYS A 72 0.13 15.62 10.37
C LYS A 72 -1.24 16.26 10.19
N GLU A 73 -1.34 17.28 9.35
CA GLU A 73 -2.61 17.93 9.00
C GLU A 73 -3.62 16.99 8.33
N ASN A 74 -3.14 15.88 7.75
CA ASN A 74 -3.98 14.86 7.14
C ASN A 74 -4.66 13.93 8.16
N TYR A 75 -4.30 14.01 9.45
CA TYR A 75 -4.84 13.17 10.50
C TYR A 75 -5.46 14.02 11.60
N LYS A 76 -6.78 13.89 11.78
CA LYS A 76 -7.53 14.59 12.80
C LYS A 76 -8.66 13.70 13.34
N ASP A 77 -8.80 13.68 14.66
CA ASP A 77 -9.91 12.99 15.34
C ASP A 77 -10.10 11.50 14.92
N GLY A 78 -8.98 10.80 14.69
CA GLY A 78 -9.01 9.40 14.26
C GLY A 78 -9.30 9.20 12.77
N ILE A 79 -9.34 10.27 11.98
CA ILE A 79 -9.64 10.24 10.55
C ILE A 79 -8.42 10.71 9.76
N ILE A 80 -8.06 9.97 8.72
CA ILE A 80 -7.06 10.38 7.72
C ILE A 80 -7.78 10.90 6.49
N GLY A 81 -7.45 12.14 6.08
CA GLY A 81 -7.93 12.75 4.86
C GLY A 81 -6.78 13.16 3.94
N TYR A 82 -6.76 12.66 2.71
CA TYR A 82 -5.67 12.97 1.77
C TYR A 82 -6.13 12.95 0.31
N LYS A 83 -5.37 13.62 -0.56
CA LYS A 83 -5.55 13.59 -2.02
C LYS A 83 -4.55 12.59 -2.62
N ARG A 84 -5.05 11.61 -3.39
CA ARG A 84 -4.18 10.60 -4.02
C ARG A 84 -3.20 11.24 -5.00
N ALA A 85 -1.91 11.05 -4.79
CA ALA A 85 -0.84 11.64 -5.61
C ALA A 85 -1.02 11.35 -7.11
N LYS A 86 -1.36 10.11 -7.48
CA LYS A 86 -1.48 9.67 -8.88
C LYS A 86 -2.67 10.28 -9.64
N THR A 87 -3.77 10.61 -8.97
CA THR A 87 -5.05 10.97 -9.62
C THR A 87 -5.58 12.36 -9.26
N LYS A 88 -4.85 13.11 -8.43
CA LYS A 88 -5.28 14.44 -7.95
C LYS A 88 -5.57 15.45 -9.07
N HIS A 89 -4.97 15.30 -10.24
CA HIS A 89 -5.17 16.21 -11.39
C HIS A 89 -6.16 15.69 -12.42
N SER A 90 -6.68 14.48 -12.29
CA SER A 90 -7.55 13.84 -13.29
C SER A 90 -9.03 13.79 -12.90
N ARG A 91 -9.38 14.17 -11.68
CA ARG A 91 -10.75 14.14 -11.15
C ARG A 91 -11.16 15.50 -10.58
N LYS A 92 -12.45 15.85 -10.70
CA LYS A 92 -13.02 17.10 -10.15
C LYS A 92 -12.94 17.18 -8.62
N ASP A 93 -13.01 16.05 -7.94
CA ASP A 93 -12.85 15.91 -6.47
C ASP A 93 -11.38 15.79 -6.04
N GLU A 94 -10.43 16.01 -6.97
CA GLU A 94 -8.99 15.85 -6.75
C GLU A 94 -8.60 14.49 -6.12
N ALA A 95 -9.47 13.49 -6.29
CA ALA A 95 -9.32 12.15 -5.71
C ALA A 95 -9.12 12.15 -4.18
N TYR A 96 -9.85 13.03 -3.47
CA TYR A 96 -9.85 13.07 -2.01
C TYR A 96 -10.42 11.79 -1.42
N ILE A 97 -9.74 11.25 -0.43
CA ILE A 97 -10.11 10.05 0.31
C ILE A 97 -10.10 10.39 1.80
N GLU A 98 -11.12 9.92 2.49
CA GLU A 98 -11.25 10.03 3.94
C GLU A 98 -11.49 8.63 4.52
N MET A 99 -10.69 8.25 5.52
CA MET A 99 -10.75 6.94 6.15
C MET A 99 -10.55 7.06 7.66
N ARG A 100 -11.37 6.34 8.42
CA ARG A 100 -11.19 6.21 9.85
C ARG A 100 -10.05 5.23 10.16
N VAL A 101 -9.24 5.56 11.14
CA VAL A 101 -8.27 4.63 11.73
C VAL A 101 -9.02 3.77 12.74
N GLU A 102 -9.25 2.52 12.37
CA GLU A 102 -9.99 1.59 13.22
C GLU A 102 -9.17 1.18 14.47
N PRO A 103 -9.82 0.95 15.62
CA PRO A 103 -9.10 0.65 16.87
C PRO A 103 -8.13 -0.53 16.79
N PHE A 104 -8.44 -1.54 15.99
CA PHE A 104 -7.58 -2.73 15.89
C PHE A 104 -6.25 -2.48 15.17
N ILE A 105 -6.15 -1.45 14.31
CA ILE A 105 -4.89 -1.07 13.67
C ILE A 105 -4.16 0.04 14.42
N GLN A 106 -4.77 0.64 15.44
CA GLN A 106 -4.21 1.74 16.21
C GLN A 106 -2.79 1.43 16.73
N PRO A 107 -2.49 0.25 17.31
CA PRO A 107 -1.15 -0.07 17.77
C PRO A 107 -0.10 -0.04 16.65
N THR A 108 -0.44 -0.54 15.45
CA THR A 108 0.43 -0.47 14.28
C THR A 108 0.58 0.97 13.77
N PHE A 109 -0.49 1.72 13.77
CA PHE A 109 -0.49 3.13 13.38
C PHE A 109 0.42 3.95 14.30
N ASP A 110 0.23 3.87 15.62
CA ASP A 110 0.98 4.61 16.63
C ASP A 110 2.48 4.27 16.61
N LYS A 111 2.82 3.00 16.35
CA LYS A 111 4.20 2.54 16.22
C LYS A 111 5.01 3.36 15.20
N TYR A 112 4.37 3.83 14.15
CA TYR A 112 5.04 4.57 13.07
C TYR A 112 4.81 6.09 13.12
N LEU A 113 4.02 6.60 14.05
CA LEU A 113 3.86 8.05 14.22
C LEU A 113 5.21 8.74 14.42
N SER A 114 5.34 9.89 13.79
CA SER A 114 6.51 10.77 13.99
C SER A 114 6.37 11.62 15.25
N ASP A 115 7.48 12.24 15.65
CA ASP A 115 7.49 13.15 16.79
C ASP A 115 6.63 14.39 16.53
N GLU A 116 6.16 15.06 17.59
CA GLU A 116 5.22 16.20 17.50
C GLU A 116 5.68 17.33 16.57
N ASN A 117 6.98 17.59 16.51
CA ASN A 117 7.56 18.66 15.70
C ASN A 117 7.84 18.28 14.25
N ASP A 118 7.61 17.03 13.84
CA ASP A 118 7.80 16.60 12.46
C ASP A 118 6.63 17.08 11.58
N GLU A 119 6.91 17.44 10.34
CA GLU A 119 5.92 17.81 9.34
C GLU A 119 5.05 16.61 8.92
N TYR A 120 5.68 15.46 8.78
CA TYR A 120 5.05 14.24 8.27
C TYR A 120 4.37 13.43 9.38
N LEU A 121 3.31 12.73 9.05
CA LEU A 121 2.55 11.92 10.00
C LEU A 121 3.36 10.73 10.50
N PHE A 122 4.08 10.05 9.60
CA PHE A 122 4.87 8.88 9.93
C PHE A 122 6.37 9.14 9.85
N LYS A 123 7.14 8.47 10.69
CA LYS A 123 8.61 8.60 10.80
C LYS A 123 9.42 7.94 9.68
N PHE A 124 8.76 7.55 8.56
CA PHE A 124 9.45 6.83 7.46
C PHE A 124 10.55 7.65 6.80
N HIS A 125 10.41 8.98 6.72
CA HIS A 125 11.45 9.83 6.15
C HIS A 125 12.70 9.97 7.03
N LYS A 126 12.67 9.55 8.30
CA LYS A 126 13.89 9.45 9.12
C LYS A 126 14.79 8.33 8.65
N ARG A 127 14.25 7.36 7.93
CA ARG A 127 14.95 6.16 7.50
C ARG A 127 15.13 6.04 5.98
N TYR A 128 14.17 6.56 5.22
CA TYR A 128 14.15 6.44 3.76
C TYR A 128 14.21 7.82 3.13
N SER A 129 15.07 7.99 2.12
CA SER A 129 15.30 9.28 1.45
C SER A 129 14.18 9.65 0.47
N ASN A 130 13.39 8.68 0.01
CA ASN A 130 12.33 8.89 -0.97
C ASN A 130 11.29 7.74 -0.91
N PRO A 131 10.09 7.95 -1.48
CA PRO A 131 9.02 6.95 -1.49
C PRO A 131 9.38 5.67 -2.23
N ASP A 132 10.23 5.71 -3.25
CA ASP A 132 10.61 4.52 -4.01
C ASP A 132 11.49 3.59 -3.17
N SER A 133 12.45 4.15 -2.43
CA SER A 133 13.27 3.40 -1.46
C SER A 133 12.40 2.78 -0.35
N PHE A 134 11.44 3.53 0.18
CA PHE A 134 10.48 3.02 1.14
C PHE A 134 9.67 1.85 0.56
N ASN A 135 9.05 2.03 -0.60
CA ASN A 135 8.27 1.01 -1.28
C ASN A 135 9.08 -0.26 -1.58
N ALA A 136 10.34 -0.10 -2.02
CA ALA A 136 11.24 -1.23 -2.27
C ALA A 136 11.46 -2.06 -1.00
N ASN A 137 11.74 -1.41 0.15
CA ASN A 137 11.97 -2.09 1.42
C ASN A 137 10.70 -2.75 1.97
N VAL A 138 9.52 -2.13 1.83
CA VAL A 138 8.22 -2.75 2.14
C VAL A 138 8.05 -4.05 1.35
N ASN A 139 8.28 -4.01 0.03
CA ASN A 139 8.17 -5.20 -0.82
C ASN A 139 9.21 -6.28 -0.51
N ILE A 140 10.44 -5.91 -0.13
CA ILE A 140 11.45 -6.87 0.36
C ILE A 140 10.93 -7.57 1.62
N GLY A 141 10.35 -6.82 2.56
CA GLY A 141 9.76 -7.37 3.77
C GLY A 141 8.64 -8.37 3.50
N ILE A 142 7.70 -8.01 2.64
CA ILE A 142 6.59 -8.89 2.21
C ILE A 142 7.13 -10.18 1.58
N ARG A 143 8.10 -10.08 0.67
CA ARG A 143 8.71 -11.25 0.01
C ARG A 143 9.43 -12.18 0.98
N LYS A 144 10.05 -11.64 2.03
CA LYS A 144 10.67 -12.48 3.07
C LYS A 144 9.64 -13.30 3.83
N ILE A 145 8.47 -12.74 4.12
CA ILE A 145 7.35 -13.46 4.71
C ILE A 145 6.85 -14.55 3.75
N CYS A 146 6.66 -14.23 2.47
CA CYS A 146 6.23 -15.20 1.46
C CYS A 146 7.23 -16.37 1.32
N ALA A 147 8.54 -16.09 1.40
CA ALA A 147 9.58 -17.10 1.36
C ALA A 147 9.49 -18.04 2.61
N ASP A 148 9.25 -17.47 3.79
CA ASP A 148 9.06 -18.22 5.03
C ASP A 148 7.75 -19.04 5.00
N MET A 149 6.74 -18.61 4.25
CA MET A 149 5.52 -19.38 3.96
C MET A 149 5.77 -20.55 2.99
N GLY A 150 6.96 -20.72 2.45
CA GLY A 150 7.28 -21.75 1.47
C GLY A 150 6.70 -21.51 0.09
N MET A 151 6.29 -20.28 -0.23
CA MET A 151 5.74 -19.93 -1.54
C MET A 151 6.83 -19.98 -2.63
N LYS A 152 6.44 -20.25 -3.87
CA LYS A 152 7.32 -20.08 -5.02
C LYS A 152 7.52 -18.60 -5.33
N LYS A 153 8.70 -18.24 -5.85
CA LYS A 153 9.04 -16.82 -6.13
C LYS A 153 8.06 -16.10 -7.06
N GLU A 154 7.52 -16.83 -8.03
CA GLU A 154 6.52 -16.33 -8.97
C GLU A 154 5.17 -15.98 -8.32
N ASP A 155 4.89 -16.57 -7.17
CA ASP A 155 3.63 -16.40 -6.43
C ASP A 155 3.75 -15.41 -5.26
N TYR A 156 4.94 -14.83 -5.04
CA TYR A 156 5.16 -13.90 -3.93
C TYR A 156 4.22 -12.70 -4.02
N TYR A 157 3.66 -12.35 -2.88
CA TYR A 157 2.88 -11.12 -2.74
C TYR A 157 3.78 -9.89 -2.85
N CYS A 158 3.17 -8.80 -3.25
CA CYS A 158 3.72 -7.47 -3.18
C CYS A 158 2.72 -6.54 -2.51
N TYR A 159 3.11 -5.33 -2.25
CA TYR A 159 2.24 -4.32 -1.64
C TYR A 159 0.90 -4.16 -2.39
N TYR A 160 0.93 -4.18 -3.73
CA TYR A 160 -0.27 -4.10 -4.55
C TYR A 160 -1.26 -5.24 -4.34
N THR A 161 -0.81 -6.42 -3.94
CA THR A 161 -1.67 -7.57 -3.62
C THR A 161 -2.68 -7.23 -2.53
N PHE A 162 -2.22 -6.56 -1.46
CA PHE A 162 -3.05 -6.14 -0.34
C PHE A 162 -3.92 -4.93 -0.67
N ARG A 163 -3.40 -4.00 -1.43
CA ARG A 163 -4.16 -2.84 -1.92
C ARG A 163 -5.35 -3.26 -2.78
N HIS A 164 -5.16 -4.18 -3.73
CA HIS A 164 -6.25 -4.68 -4.59
C HIS A 164 -7.27 -5.50 -3.81
N LYS A 165 -6.86 -6.17 -2.73
CA LYS A 165 -7.80 -6.89 -1.86
C LYS A 165 -8.87 -5.94 -1.29
N TRP A 166 -8.48 -4.75 -0.87
CA TRP A 166 -9.43 -3.74 -0.39
C TRP A 166 -10.41 -3.31 -1.49
N GLU A 167 -9.94 -3.05 -2.71
CA GLU A 167 -10.79 -2.67 -3.84
C GLU A 167 -11.84 -3.74 -4.16
N TYR A 168 -11.49 -5.01 -4.00
CA TYR A 168 -12.41 -6.13 -4.22
C TYR A 168 -13.48 -6.22 -3.13
N HIS A 169 -13.16 -5.89 -1.89
CA HIS A 169 -14.09 -5.92 -0.77
C HIS A 169 -15.07 -4.73 -0.74
N LYS A 170 -14.75 -3.62 -1.37
CA LYS A 170 -15.68 -2.49 -1.50
C LYS A 170 -16.95 -2.87 -2.28
N ASN A 171 -16.85 -3.92 -3.11
CA ASN A 171 -17.96 -4.43 -3.91
C ASN A 171 -18.67 -5.67 -3.31
N SER A 172 -18.19 -6.18 -2.18
CA SER A 172 -18.79 -7.30 -1.46
C SER A 172 -18.90 -6.88 0.01
N THR A 173 -20.13 -6.87 0.55
CA THR A 173 -20.42 -6.58 1.95
C THR A 173 -19.55 -7.48 2.84
N ILE A 174 -18.60 -6.89 3.56
CA ILE A 174 -17.70 -7.65 4.44
C ILE A 174 -18.40 -7.86 5.77
N ASN A 175 -18.76 -9.10 6.06
CA ASN A 175 -18.85 -9.58 7.43
C ASN A 175 -17.44 -10.04 7.83
N ILE A 176 -16.78 -9.26 8.71
CA ILE A 176 -15.56 -9.64 9.41
C ILE A 176 -15.93 -10.51 10.61
#